data_37834acb8b18697d02528aad1c64ccbe
#
_entry.id   37834acb8b18697d02528aad1c64ccbe
#
_cell.length_a   1.000
_cell.length_b   1.000
_cell.length_c   1.000
_cell.angle_alpha   90.00
_cell.angle_beta   90.00
_cell.angle_gamma   90.00
#
_symmetry.space_group_name_H-M   'P 1'
#
loop_
_entity.id
_entity.type
_entity.pdbx_description
1 polymer ?
#
loop_
_entity_poly.entity_id
_entity_poly.type
_entity_poly.pdbx_seq_one_letter_code
_entity_poly.pdbx_strand_id
1 'polypeptide(L)'
;MRAVVYRHTGPSSVLELVERPEPQAGPGEVLVRVVRAGVNPTDWKFRAGMMSGHDEVSPGQDGAGVVEAVGEGVEHVAPGDRVWLLLAQHGRPYGTATELTVQPSERVVPLPDSASFDLGASLGVPFVTAHRLLTSGDVARLSPGSLHGRTVLVAGGAGAVGNAAIQLARWAGATVVTTVSGPEKARLAEAAGAHHVVTYTDGTADEVAQRILAVAPDGVDLVAEVAPAQNVALDLAVTRVHGTVAVYANNGGDDLVLPLRATFSRNLRWQFVILYTLDPHLLQAAIEDLTAAIGDGAIGVGEEAGLPLHHRPLAQTAEAHDDVEGGAVGKVLIDVAEA
;
A
#
# COMPACT_ATOMS: atom_id res chain seq x y z
N MET A 1 9.06 5.83 -27.25
CA MET A 1 8.04 5.43 -26.24
C MET A 1 7.42 6.65 -25.60
N ARG A 2 6.17 6.56 -25.16
CA ARG A 2 5.48 7.62 -24.42
C ARG A 2 5.76 7.49 -22.92
N ALA A 3 5.92 8.63 -22.25
CA ALA A 3 6.08 8.72 -20.80
C ALA A 3 5.43 10.00 -20.30
N VAL A 4 4.94 10.01 -19.08
CA VAL A 4 4.55 11.23 -18.37
C VAL A 4 5.69 11.64 -17.45
N VAL A 5 6.08 12.91 -17.52
CA VAL A 5 7.21 13.44 -16.76
C VAL A 5 6.87 14.79 -16.13
N TYR A 6 7.60 15.15 -15.08
CA TYR A 6 7.68 16.53 -14.57
C TYR A 6 9.14 16.92 -14.37
N ARG A 7 9.46 18.25 -14.53
CA ARG A 7 10.81 18.82 -14.44
C ARG A 7 10.94 19.82 -13.30
N HIS A 8 9.86 20.12 -12.63
CA HIS A 8 9.82 20.92 -11.41
C HIS A 8 8.63 20.45 -10.57
N THR A 9 8.74 20.61 -9.26
CA THR A 9 7.67 20.27 -8.32
C THR A 9 6.52 21.27 -8.41
N GLY A 10 5.29 20.82 -8.17
CA GLY A 10 4.12 21.69 -8.26
C GLY A 10 2.79 20.93 -8.29
N PRO A 11 1.70 21.60 -8.71
CA PRO A 11 0.39 20.99 -8.91
C PRO A 11 0.42 19.94 -10.04
N SER A 12 -0.67 19.17 -10.22
CA SER A 12 -0.76 18.11 -11.22
C SER A 12 -0.47 18.57 -12.66
N SER A 13 -0.73 19.85 -12.95
CA SER A 13 -0.45 20.48 -14.25
C SER A 13 1.02 20.53 -14.66
N VAL A 14 1.97 20.17 -13.78
CA VAL A 14 3.39 20.04 -14.13
C VAL A 14 3.69 18.72 -14.85
N LEU A 15 2.74 17.78 -14.86
CA LEU A 15 2.87 16.49 -15.53
C LEU A 15 2.62 16.65 -17.03
N GLU A 16 3.58 16.24 -17.84
CA GLU A 16 3.57 16.37 -19.28
C GLU A 16 3.74 15.00 -19.95
N LEU A 17 2.88 14.66 -20.89
CA LEU A 17 3.09 13.50 -21.77
C LEU A 17 4.13 13.83 -22.83
N VAL A 18 5.20 13.05 -22.88
CA VAL A 18 6.32 13.26 -23.80
C VAL A 18 6.70 11.99 -24.55
N GLU A 19 7.35 12.13 -25.69
CA GLU A 19 8.04 11.03 -26.36
C GLU A 19 9.51 10.97 -25.94
N ARG A 20 10.01 9.75 -25.72
CA ARG A 20 11.38 9.48 -25.26
C ARG A 20 11.99 8.31 -26.05
N PRO A 21 13.32 8.24 -26.16
CA PRO A 21 14.00 7.02 -26.59
C PRO A 21 13.65 5.84 -25.70
N GLU A 22 13.60 4.65 -26.27
CA GLU A 22 13.42 3.42 -25.49
C GLU A 22 14.67 3.15 -24.65
N PRO A 23 14.53 2.86 -23.33
CA PRO A 23 15.66 2.55 -22.50
C PRO A 23 16.13 1.10 -22.73
N GLN A 24 17.33 0.79 -22.25
CA GLN A 24 17.91 -0.56 -22.30
C GLN A 24 18.29 -1.00 -20.90
N ALA A 25 18.04 -2.28 -20.58
CA ALA A 25 18.45 -2.88 -19.32
C ALA A 25 19.98 -3.03 -19.27
N GLY A 26 20.61 -2.48 -18.23
CA GLY A 26 22.00 -2.74 -17.87
C GLY A 26 22.15 -4.02 -17.04
N PRO A 27 23.38 -4.38 -16.64
CA PRO A 27 23.62 -5.51 -15.74
C PRO A 27 22.81 -5.39 -14.43
N GLY A 28 22.14 -6.47 -14.02
CA GLY A 28 21.26 -6.49 -12.84
C GLY A 28 19.93 -5.76 -12.99
N GLU A 29 19.59 -5.28 -14.19
CA GLU A 29 18.35 -4.55 -14.46
C GLU A 29 17.41 -5.34 -15.39
N VAL A 30 16.13 -5.00 -15.30
CA VAL A 30 15.06 -5.58 -16.14
C VAL A 30 14.33 -4.45 -16.86
N LEU A 31 14.15 -4.58 -18.17
CA LEU A 31 13.27 -3.74 -18.96
C LEU A 31 11.86 -4.33 -18.94
N VAL A 32 10.90 -3.54 -18.47
CA VAL A 32 9.50 -3.95 -18.36
C VAL A 32 8.61 -3.05 -19.20
N ARG A 33 7.79 -3.66 -20.06
CA ARG A 33 6.65 -2.99 -20.71
C ARG A 33 5.50 -2.92 -19.71
N VAL A 34 5.20 -1.70 -19.28
CA VAL A 34 4.17 -1.45 -18.27
C VAL A 34 2.78 -1.59 -18.90
N VAL A 35 1.93 -2.39 -18.28
CA VAL A 35 0.51 -2.54 -18.66
C VAL A 35 -0.36 -1.67 -17.76
N ARG A 36 -0.09 -1.69 -16.45
CA ARG A 36 -0.79 -0.89 -15.43
C ARG A 36 0.20 -0.21 -14.52
N ALA A 37 -0.02 1.07 -14.19
CA ALA A 37 0.71 1.77 -13.15
C ALA A 37 -0.24 2.16 -12.02
N GLY A 38 0.15 1.92 -10.77
CA GLY A 38 -0.64 2.23 -9.60
C GLY A 38 -0.29 3.60 -9.02
N VAL A 39 -1.28 4.46 -8.80
CA VAL A 39 -1.06 5.78 -8.17
C VAL A 39 -1.31 5.70 -6.68
N ASN A 40 -0.41 6.28 -5.90
CA ASN A 40 -0.43 6.33 -4.44
C ASN A 40 -0.33 7.77 -3.92
N PRO A 41 -0.72 8.05 -2.66
CA PRO A 41 -0.52 9.36 -2.06
C PRO A 41 0.94 9.84 -2.10
N THR A 42 1.90 8.94 -2.04
CA THR A 42 3.33 9.26 -2.13
C THR A 42 3.71 9.86 -3.48
N ASP A 43 3.09 9.43 -4.58
CA ASP A 43 3.42 9.89 -5.94
C ASP A 43 3.07 11.38 -6.11
N TRP A 44 1.88 11.80 -5.69
CA TRP A 44 1.52 13.21 -5.76
C TRP A 44 2.30 14.06 -4.73
N LYS A 45 2.60 13.51 -3.52
CA LYS A 45 3.40 14.21 -2.51
C LYS A 45 4.83 14.47 -3.01
N PHE A 46 5.44 13.52 -3.71
CA PHE A 46 6.76 13.69 -4.32
C PHE A 46 6.71 14.75 -5.43
N ARG A 47 5.72 14.67 -6.31
CA ARG A 47 5.50 15.71 -7.32
C ARG A 47 5.30 17.10 -6.69
N ALA A 48 4.56 17.18 -5.58
CA ALA A 48 4.30 18.43 -4.86
C ALA A 48 5.51 19.00 -4.10
N GLY A 49 6.63 18.24 -3.95
CA GLY A 49 7.87 18.75 -3.37
C GLY A 49 8.39 18.01 -2.15
N MET A 50 7.77 16.90 -1.73
CA MET A 50 8.27 16.12 -0.59
C MET A 50 9.67 15.54 -0.85
N MET A 51 9.99 15.20 -2.10
CA MET A 51 11.31 14.77 -2.53
C MET A 51 11.66 15.41 -3.88
N SER A 52 12.87 15.95 -3.97
CA SER A 52 13.47 16.46 -5.21
C SER A 52 14.89 15.89 -5.33
N GLY A 53 15.41 15.74 -6.53
CA GLY A 53 16.79 15.22 -6.72
C GLY A 53 17.11 14.83 -8.16
N HIS A 54 16.14 14.96 -9.07
CA HIS A 54 16.33 14.69 -10.50
C HIS A 54 15.77 15.84 -11.33
N ASP A 55 16.44 16.16 -12.44
CA ASP A 55 16.02 17.23 -13.36
C ASP A 55 14.74 16.90 -14.11
N GLU A 56 14.44 15.61 -14.27
CA GLU A 56 13.23 15.09 -14.89
C GLU A 56 12.81 13.80 -14.19
N VAL A 57 11.54 13.67 -13.87
CA VAL A 57 10.97 12.51 -13.17
C VAL A 57 9.74 12.00 -13.90
N SER A 58 9.69 10.70 -14.18
CA SER A 58 8.44 9.98 -14.47
C SER A 58 7.94 9.36 -13.16
N PRO A 59 6.73 9.73 -12.68
CA PRO A 59 6.24 9.24 -11.40
C PRO A 59 5.81 7.77 -11.45
N GLY A 60 5.46 7.24 -10.27
CA GLY A 60 4.85 5.93 -10.07
C GLY A 60 5.78 4.96 -9.37
N GLN A 61 5.34 4.54 -8.16
CA GLN A 61 6.06 3.55 -7.34
C GLN A 61 5.64 2.13 -7.67
N ASP A 62 4.38 1.94 -8.07
CA ASP A 62 3.75 0.64 -8.31
C ASP A 62 3.44 0.45 -9.78
N GLY A 63 3.58 -0.78 -10.26
CA GLY A 63 3.18 -1.13 -11.63
C GLY A 63 3.09 -2.63 -11.83
N ALA A 64 2.56 -3.01 -12.98
CA ALA A 64 2.59 -4.39 -13.47
C ALA A 64 2.71 -4.40 -14.98
N GLY A 65 3.35 -5.41 -15.49
CA GLY A 65 3.62 -5.51 -16.92
C GLY A 65 4.29 -6.80 -17.33
N VAL A 66 4.96 -6.74 -18.46
CA VAL A 66 5.64 -7.89 -19.07
C VAL A 66 7.11 -7.55 -19.26
N VAL A 67 7.99 -8.47 -18.93
CA VAL A 67 9.42 -8.35 -19.15
C VAL A 67 9.73 -8.31 -20.65
N GLU A 68 10.40 -7.28 -21.11
CA GLU A 68 10.86 -7.14 -22.51
C GLU A 68 12.31 -7.63 -22.69
N ALA A 69 13.17 -7.33 -21.71
CA ALA A 69 14.56 -7.73 -21.72
C ALA A 69 15.12 -7.80 -20.30
N VAL A 70 16.16 -8.60 -20.12
CA VAL A 70 16.91 -8.72 -18.88
C VAL A 70 18.37 -8.42 -19.10
N GLY A 71 19.01 -7.72 -18.18
CA GLY A 71 20.44 -7.49 -18.16
C GLY A 71 21.25 -8.69 -17.63
N GLU A 72 22.56 -8.62 -17.79
CA GLU A 72 23.47 -9.66 -17.26
C GLU A 72 23.27 -9.87 -15.75
N GLY A 73 23.25 -11.12 -15.32
CA GLY A 73 23.10 -11.51 -13.91
C GLY A 73 21.66 -11.59 -13.39
N VAL A 74 20.64 -11.31 -14.21
CA VAL A 74 19.23 -11.51 -13.85
C VAL A 74 18.81 -12.93 -14.21
N GLU A 75 18.38 -13.72 -13.22
CA GLU A 75 18.06 -15.16 -13.40
C GLU A 75 16.61 -15.52 -13.00
N HIS A 76 15.91 -14.65 -12.25
CA HIS A 76 14.60 -14.98 -11.65
C HIS A 76 13.40 -14.60 -12.53
N VAL A 77 13.63 -13.84 -13.63
CA VAL A 77 12.65 -13.49 -14.65
C VAL A 77 13.26 -13.54 -16.03
N ALA A 78 12.46 -13.74 -17.06
CA ALA A 78 12.84 -13.83 -18.46
C ALA A 78 11.89 -12.98 -19.35
N PRO A 79 12.30 -12.61 -20.58
CA PRO A 79 11.40 -11.96 -21.53
C PRO A 79 10.11 -12.74 -21.74
N GLY A 80 8.97 -12.04 -21.65
CA GLY A 80 7.63 -12.61 -21.72
C GLY A 80 6.99 -12.87 -20.35
N ASP A 81 7.75 -12.90 -19.26
CA ASP A 81 7.21 -13.10 -17.91
C ASP A 81 6.34 -11.92 -17.47
N ARG A 82 5.23 -12.24 -16.82
CA ARG A 82 4.37 -11.28 -16.15
C ARG A 82 4.99 -10.89 -14.81
N VAL A 83 5.02 -9.59 -14.52
CA VAL A 83 5.66 -9.08 -13.30
C VAL A 83 4.86 -7.96 -12.66
N TRP A 84 5.08 -7.75 -11.37
CA TRP A 84 4.71 -6.54 -10.67
C TRP A 84 5.95 -5.82 -10.15
N LEU A 85 5.83 -4.50 -9.99
CA LEU A 85 6.91 -3.58 -9.65
C LEU A 85 6.61 -2.90 -8.33
N LEU A 86 7.64 -2.75 -7.50
CA LEU A 86 7.56 -2.02 -6.24
C LEU A 86 8.67 -0.98 -6.14
N LEU A 87 8.34 0.17 -5.53
CA LEU A 87 9.28 1.27 -5.31
C LEU A 87 10.03 1.70 -6.59
N ALA A 88 9.37 1.62 -7.76
CA ALA A 88 10.01 1.79 -9.05
C ALA A 88 10.70 3.16 -9.21
N GLN A 89 10.08 4.24 -8.71
CA GLN A 89 10.64 5.59 -8.80
C GLN A 89 11.55 5.94 -7.59
N HIS A 90 11.58 5.11 -6.52
CA HIS A 90 12.38 5.43 -5.34
C HIS A 90 13.89 5.46 -5.64
N GLY A 91 14.53 6.62 -5.43
CA GLY A 91 15.95 6.85 -5.71
C GLY A 91 16.32 6.84 -7.20
N ARG A 92 15.33 6.88 -8.09
CA ARG A 92 15.49 6.84 -9.55
C ARG A 92 14.61 7.90 -10.22
N PRO A 93 14.98 8.40 -11.41
CA PRO A 93 14.19 9.40 -12.10
C PRO A 93 12.93 8.84 -12.77
N TYR A 94 12.87 7.53 -13.06
CA TYR A 94 11.81 6.96 -13.87
C TYR A 94 11.09 5.81 -13.15
N GLY A 95 9.80 6.03 -12.88
CA GLY A 95 8.87 5.09 -12.29
C GLY A 95 8.04 4.34 -13.35
N THR A 96 6.74 4.24 -13.11
CA THR A 96 5.82 3.40 -13.90
C THR A 96 4.84 4.16 -14.80
N ALA A 97 4.79 5.51 -14.76
CA ALA A 97 3.95 6.31 -15.65
C ALA A 97 4.60 6.45 -17.06
N THR A 98 4.96 5.31 -17.66
CA THR A 98 5.69 5.22 -18.94
C THR A 98 5.44 3.86 -19.61
N GLU A 99 5.50 3.79 -20.94
CA GLU A 99 5.33 2.53 -21.67
C GLU A 99 6.42 1.49 -21.36
N LEU A 100 7.67 1.95 -21.16
CA LEU A 100 8.80 1.09 -20.81
C LEU A 100 9.55 1.69 -19.62
N THR A 101 9.87 0.86 -18.65
CA THR A 101 10.69 1.24 -17.48
C THR A 101 11.82 0.23 -17.27
N VAL A 102 12.99 0.72 -16.90
CA VAL A 102 14.12 -0.13 -16.48
C VAL A 102 14.18 -0.11 -14.95
N GLN A 103 14.16 -1.28 -14.36
CA GLN A 103 14.15 -1.41 -12.90
C GLN A 103 15.26 -2.35 -12.42
N PRO A 104 15.83 -2.11 -11.22
CA PRO A 104 16.68 -3.09 -10.57
C PRO A 104 15.93 -4.42 -10.39
N SER A 105 16.60 -5.52 -10.61
CA SER A 105 15.95 -6.85 -10.61
C SER A 105 15.22 -7.19 -9.30
N GLU A 106 15.71 -6.71 -8.17
CA GLU A 106 15.09 -6.89 -6.85
C GLU A 106 13.74 -6.15 -6.67
N ARG A 107 13.40 -5.26 -7.60
CA ARG A 107 12.10 -4.54 -7.62
C ARG A 107 11.12 -5.11 -8.64
N VAL A 108 11.51 -6.17 -9.33
CA VAL A 108 10.72 -6.83 -10.36
C VAL A 108 10.36 -8.22 -9.87
N VAL A 109 9.10 -8.43 -9.57
CA VAL A 109 8.62 -9.67 -8.93
C VAL A 109 7.70 -10.42 -9.88
N PRO A 110 7.87 -11.74 -10.07
CA PRO A 110 6.94 -12.53 -10.87
C PRO A 110 5.49 -12.37 -10.43
N LEU A 111 4.60 -12.16 -11.39
CA LEU A 111 3.15 -12.08 -11.17
C LEU A 111 2.51 -13.37 -11.69
N PRO A 112 1.88 -14.19 -10.82
CA PRO A 112 1.22 -15.42 -11.24
C PRO A 112 0.17 -15.18 -12.34
N ASP A 113 -0.02 -16.13 -13.24
CA ASP A 113 -1.01 -16.04 -14.34
C ASP A 113 -2.45 -15.86 -13.84
N SER A 114 -2.76 -16.37 -12.64
CA SER A 114 -4.05 -16.19 -11.99
C SER A 114 -4.33 -14.77 -11.50
N ALA A 115 -3.29 -13.92 -11.37
CA ALA A 115 -3.41 -12.54 -10.90
C ALA A 115 -3.55 -11.57 -12.08
N SER A 116 -4.45 -10.60 -11.98
CA SER A 116 -4.58 -9.53 -12.97
C SER A 116 -3.43 -8.52 -12.88
N PHE A 117 -3.16 -7.78 -13.95
CA PHE A 117 -2.23 -6.64 -13.89
C PHE A 117 -2.75 -5.52 -12.97
N ASP A 118 -4.07 -5.41 -12.79
CA ASP A 118 -4.67 -4.45 -11.85
C ASP A 118 -4.30 -4.82 -10.41
N LEU A 119 -4.35 -6.10 -10.04
CA LEU A 119 -3.83 -6.58 -8.76
C LEU A 119 -2.33 -6.29 -8.66
N GLY A 120 -1.55 -6.67 -9.67
CA GLY A 120 -0.09 -6.45 -9.70
C GLY A 120 0.29 -4.99 -9.45
N ALA A 121 -0.38 -4.03 -10.12
CA ALA A 121 -0.16 -2.60 -9.95
C ALA A 121 -0.72 -2.03 -8.63
N SER A 122 -1.38 -2.84 -7.83
CA SER A 122 -1.91 -2.48 -6.51
C SER A 122 -1.10 -3.06 -5.36
N LEU A 123 -0.14 -3.97 -5.61
CA LEU A 123 0.60 -4.70 -4.57
C LEU A 123 1.67 -3.85 -3.87
N GLY A 124 2.43 -3.06 -4.60
CA GLY A 124 3.65 -2.43 -4.11
C GLY A 124 3.47 -1.62 -2.82
N VAL A 125 3.14 -0.34 -2.92
CA VAL A 125 3.02 0.51 -1.72
C VAL A 125 1.92 0.00 -0.77
N PRO A 126 0.67 -0.32 -1.20
CA PRO A 126 -0.38 -0.67 -0.26
C PRO A 126 -0.15 -2.00 0.48
N PHE A 127 0.10 -3.08 -0.25
CA PHE A 127 0.19 -4.41 0.37
C PHE A 127 1.50 -4.62 1.13
N VAL A 128 2.63 -4.09 0.63
CA VAL A 128 3.92 -4.16 1.36
C VAL A 128 3.84 -3.32 2.65
N THR A 129 3.17 -2.16 2.62
CA THR A 129 2.90 -1.38 3.85
C THR A 129 2.05 -2.19 4.81
N ALA A 130 0.92 -2.75 4.35
CA ALA A 130 0.03 -3.57 5.17
C ALA A 130 0.76 -4.78 5.78
N HIS A 131 1.57 -5.49 4.99
CA HIS A 131 2.41 -6.58 5.48
C HIS A 131 3.32 -6.12 6.61
N ARG A 132 4.04 -5.00 6.42
CA ARG A 132 4.96 -4.48 7.44
C ARG A 132 4.23 -4.03 8.71
N LEU A 133 3.03 -3.47 8.61
CA LEU A 133 2.21 -3.14 9.78
C LEU A 133 1.88 -4.40 10.57
N LEU A 134 1.38 -5.43 9.91
CA LEU A 134 0.97 -6.69 10.54
C LEU A 134 2.15 -7.48 11.14
N THR A 135 3.36 -7.30 10.60
CA THR A 135 4.59 -7.91 11.11
C THR A 135 5.38 -7.02 12.07
N SER A 136 4.81 -5.89 12.52
CA SER A 136 5.43 -5.00 13.51
C SER A 136 5.27 -5.47 14.95
N GLY A 137 4.43 -6.47 15.18
CA GLY A 137 4.16 -7.07 16.49
C GLY A 137 5.08 -8.24 16.83
N ASP A 138 4.46 -9.35 17.25
CA ASP A 138 5.15 -10.57 17.69
C ASP A 138 5.43 -11.55 16.53
N VAL A 139 4.90 -11.29 15.34
CA VAL A 139 5.06 -12.15 14.16
C VAL A 139 5.99 -11.47 13.16
N ALA A 140 7.00 -12.19 12.69
CA ALA A 140 7.95 -11.68 11.70
C ALA A 140 7.52 -11.94 10.24
N ARG A 141 6.64 -12.92 10.01
CA ARG A 141 6.18 -13.38 8.69
C ARG A 141 4.68 -13.65 8.74
N LEU A 142 4.00 -13.45 7.60
CA LEU A 142 2.60 -13.82 7.43
C LEU A 142 2.48 -15.15 6.69
N SER A 143 1.56 -15.97 7.16
CA SER A 143 1.16 -17.23 6.51
C SER A 143 -0.22 -17.62 7.05
N PRO A 144 -0.92 -18.58 6.45
CA PRO A 144 -2.19 -19.06 6.99
C PRO A 144 -2.06 -19.44 8.47
N GLY A 145 -2.85 -18.76 9.31
CA GLY A 145 -2.88 -19.00 10.76
C GLY A 145 -1.78 -18.33 11.60
N SER A 146 -0.83 -17.59 11.01
CA SER A 146 0.24 -16.92 11.76
C SER A 146 -0.25 -15.87 12.77
N LEU A 147 -1.46 -15.32 12.55
CA LEU A 147 -2.15 -14.39 13.47
C LEU A 147 -3.38 -15.05 14.15
N HIS A 148 -3.46 -16.40 14.15
CA HIS A 148 -4.57 -17.08 14.81
C HIS A 148 -4.70 -16.70 16.29
N GLY A 149 -5.94 -16.39 16.71
CA GLY A 149 -6.23 -15.94 18.08
C GLY A 149 -5.85 -14.49 18.36
N ARG A 150 -5.38 -13.74 17.36
CA ARG A 150 -5.11 -12.30 17.48
C ARG A 150 -6.28 -11.47 16.96
N THR A 151 -6.48 -10.31 17.56
CA THR A 151 -7.41 -9.29 17.05
C THR A 151 -6.62 -8.10 16.52
N VAL A 152 -6.89 -7.75 15.27
CA VAL A 152 -6.26 -6.60 14.57
C VAL A 152 -7.29 -5.52 14.36
N LEU A 153 -7.00 -4.29 14.78
CA LEU A 153 -7.76 -3.11 14.45
C LEU A 153 -7.12 -2.42 13.22
N VAL A 154 -7.89 -2.19 12.17
CA VAL A 154 -7.46 -1.46 10.98
C VAL A 154 -8.17 -0.11 10.93
N ALA A 155 -7.45 0.97 11.19
CA ALA A 155 -7.96 2.33 11.02
C ALA A 155 -8.09 2.68 9.52
N GLY A 156 -9.29 3.09 9.09
CA GLY A 156 -9.54 3.47 7.71
C GLY A 156 -9.59 2.29 6.73
N GLY A 157 -10.33 1.24 7.04
CA GLY A 157 -10.37 -0.03 6.30
C GLY A 157 -10.77 0.04 4.82
N ALA A 158 -11.38 1.13 4.36
CA ALA A 158 -11.75 1.32 2.96
C ALA A 158 -10.65 2.00 2.10
N GLY A 159 -9.53 2.42 2.70
CA GLY A 159 -8.35 2.90 1.97
C GLY A 159 -7.53 1.73 1.43
N ALA A 160 -6.67 1.97 0.43
CA ALA A 160 -5.89 0.91 -0.21
C ALA A 160 -5.03 0.10 0.78
N VAL A 161 -4.31 0.76 1.70
CA VAL A 161 -3.54 0.07 2.75
C VAL A 161 -4.44 -0.62 3.76
N GLY A 162 -5.56 0.01 4.16
CA GLY A 162 -6.53 -0.56 5.08
C GLY A 162 -7.18 -1.83 4.52
N ASN A 163 -7.60 -1.78 3.25
CA ASN A 163 -8.13 -2.94 2.52
C ASN A 163 -7.10 -4.08 2.48
N ALA A 164 -5.85 -3.78 2.09
CA ALA A 164 -4.77 -4.76 2.07
C ALA A 164 -4.51 -5.37 3.46
N ALA A 165 -4.53 -4.54 4.51
CA ALA A 165 -4.34 -5.01 5.88
C ALA A 165 -5.48 -5.94 6.34
N ILE A 166 -6.73 -5.64 5.98
CA ILE A 166 -7.88 -6.51 6.26
C ILE A 166 -7.68 -7.86 5.59
N GLN A 167 -7.42 -7.89 4.28
CA GLN A 167 -7.27 -9.13 3.52
C GLN A 167 -6.12 -9.99 4.05
N LEU A 168 -4.94 -9.40 4.27
CA LEU A 168 -3.76 -10.11 4.80
C LEU A 168 -3.97 -10.61 6.24
N ALA A 169 -4.58 -9.80 7.11
CA ALA A 169 -4.87 -10.22 8.48
C ALA A 169 -5.89 -11.38 8.49
N ARG A 170 -6.88 -11.35 7.60
CA ARG A 170 -7.83 -12.45 7.39
C ARG A 170 -7.15 -13.73 6.94
N TRP A 171 -6.30 -13.65 5.92
CA TRP A 171 -5.50 -14.78 5.44
C TRP A 171 -4.62 -15.37 6.55
N ALA A 172 -4.02 -14.50 7.35
CA ALA A 172 -3.20 -14.89 8.50
C ALA A 172 -4.03 -15.41 9.70
N GLY A 173 -5.37 -15.44 9.63
CA GLY A 173 -6.24 -16.02 10.64
C GLY A 173 -6.60 -15.12 11.82
N ALA A 174 -6.39 -13.80 11.70
CA ALA A 174 -6.78 -12.83 12.72
C ALA A 174 -8.29 -12.55 12.73
N THR A 175 -8.83 -12.17 13.88
CA THR A 175 -10.09 -11.42 13.97
C THR A 175 -9.82 -9.97 13.58
N VAL A 176 -10.52 -9.46 12.55
CA VAL A 176 -10.32 -8.11 12.05
C VAL A 176 -11.46 -7.20 12.45
N VAL A 177 -11.14 -6.15 13.17
CA VAL A 177 -12.00 -4.99 13.44
C VAL A 177 -11.51 -3.83 12.59
N THR A 178 -12.40 -3.02 12.04
CA THR A 178 -11.96 -1.83 11.28
C THR A 178 -12.84 -0.62 11.58
N THR A 179 -12.26 0.57 11.46
CA THR A 179 -13.00 1.83 11.56
C THR A 179 -13.15 2.48 10.18
N VAL A 180 -14.31 3.08 9.94
CA VAL A 180 -14.65 3.78 8.69
C VAL A 180 -15.48 5.03 8.97
N SER A 181 -15.60 5.95 7.97
CA SER A 181 -16.32 7.21 8.13
C SER A 181 -17.80 7.17 7.71
N GLY A 182 -18.30 6.02 7.27
CA GLY A 182 -19.71 5.94 6.83
C GLY A 182 -20.09 4.65 6.15
N PRO A 183 -21.38 4.50 5.78
CA PRO A 183 -21.94 3.21 5.37
C PRO A 183 -21.37 2.66 4.05
N GLU A 184 -21.06 3.52 3.08
CA GLU A 184 -20.43 3.09 1.82
C GLU A 184 -19.07 2.46 2.07
N LYS A 185 -18.23 3.11 2.90
CA LYS A 185 -16.92 2.58 3.29
C LYS A 185 -17.05 1.34 4.18
N ALA A 186 -18.14 1.21 4.96
CA ALA A 186 -18.39 0.01 5.73
C ALA A 186 -18.62 -1.20 4.81
N ARG A 187 -19.44 -1.05 3.77
CA ARG A 187 -19.68 -2.10 2.77
C ARG A 187 -18.36 -2.56 2.10
N LEU A 188 -17.48 -1.61 1.77
CA LEU A 188 -16.17 -1.95 1.19
C LEU A 188 -15.27 -2.71 2.16
N ALA A 189 -15.23 -2.30 3.42
CA ALA A 189 -14.45 -2.99 4.44
C ALA A 189 -14.98 -4.40 4.75
N GLU A 190 -16.30 -4.59 4.72
CA GLU A 190 -16.95 -5.90 4.82
C GLU A 190 -16.59 -6.79 3.62
N ALA A 191 -16.64 -6.24 2.40
CA ALA A 191 -16.23 -6.95 1.18
C ALA A 191 -14.75 -7.35 1.21
N ALA A 192 -13.87 -6.53 1.82
CA ALA A 192 -12.48 -6.89 2.06
C ALA A 192 -12.31 -8.02 3.10
N GLY A 193 -13.36 -8.37 3.84
CA GLY A 193 -13.37 -9.45 4.80
C GLY A 193 -13.25 -9.03 6.27
N ALA A 194 -13.47 -7.76 6.62
CA ALA A 194 -13.51 -7.34 8.03
C ALA A 194 -14.62 -8.08 8.77
N HIS A 195 -14.33 -8.58 9.99
CA HIS A 195 -15.32 -9.26 10.82
C HIS A 195 -16.28 -8.27 11.50
N HIS A 196 -15.74 -7.12 11.89
CA HIS A 196 -16.48 -6.08 12.58
C HIS A 196 -16.11 -4.72 12.02
N VAL A 197 -17.10 -3.94 11.65
CA VAL A 197 -16.92 -2.58 11.12
C VAL A 197 -17.55 -1.59 12.10
N VAL A 198 -16.79 -0.59 12.49
CA VAL A 198 -17.21 0.48 13.42
C VAL A 198 -17.15 1.81 12.68
N THR A 199 -18.29 2.47 12.51
CA THR A 199 -18.35 3.82 11.96
C THR A 199 -17.98 4.83 13.04
N TYR A 200 -16.84 5.52 12.87
CA TYR A 200 -16.33 6.43 13.90
C TYR A 200 -17.02 7.80 13.91
N THR A 201 -17.78 8.15 12.88
CA THR A 201 -18.58 9.39 12.82
C THR A 201 -19.88 9.31 13.63
N ASP A 202 -20.28 8.09 14.09
CA ASP A 202 -21.54 7.83 14.76
C ASP A 202 -21.38 7.86 16.29
N GLY A 203 -20.64 8.83 16.81
CA GLY A 203 -20.46 8.97 18.25
C GLY A 203 -19.13 9.60 18.66
N THR A 204 -18.88 9.65 19.95
CA THR A 204 -17.65 10.12 20.56
C THR A 204 -16.54 9.06 20.47
N ALA A 205 -15.29 9.45 20.67
CA ALA A 205 -14.15 8.51 20.72
C ALA A 205 -14.35 7.41 21.77
N ASP A 206 -14.93 7.73 22.91
CA ASP A 206 -15.23 6.76 23.98
C ASP A 206 -16.30 5.74 23.53
N GLU A 207 -17.34 6.17 22.85
CA GLU A 207 -18.37 5.27 22.30
C GLU A 207 -17.81 4.38 21.18
N VAL A 208 -16.89 4.90 20.35
CA VAL A 208 -16.15 4.11 19.36
C VAL A 208 -15.29 3.05 20.06
N ALA A 209 -14.55 3.45 21.11
CA ALA A 209 -13.74 2.52 21.90
C ALA A 209 -14.60 1.41 22.55
N GLN A 210 -15.77 1.76 23.12
CA GLN A 210 -16.69 0.78 23.70
C GLN A 210 -17.19 -0.23 22.67
N ARG A 211 -17.51 0.22 21.44
CA ARG A 211 -17.92 -0.69 20.34
C ARG A 211 -16.81 -1.64 19.93
N ILE A 212 -15.57 -1.18 19.88
CA ILE A 212 -14.41 -2.03 19.60
C ILE A 212 -14.20 -3.03 20.74
N LEU A 213 -14.24 -2.58 22.00
CA LEU A 213 -14.05 -3.44 23.18
C LEU A 213 -15.20 -4.43 23.37
N ALA A 214 -16.40 -4.16 22.86
CA ALA A 214 -17.50 -5.12 22.88
C ALA A 214 -17.20 -6.41 22.08
N VAL A 215 -16.35 -6.31 21.04
CA VAL A 215 -15.91 -7.44 20.21
C VAL A 215 -14.48 -7.90 20.53
N ALA A 216 -13.71 -7.08 21.22
CA ALA A 216 -12.36 -7.38 21.70
C ALA A 216 -12.22 -6.97 23.18
N PRO A 217 -12.85 -7.70 24.13
CA PRO A 217 -12.95 -7.28 25.53
C PRO A 217 -11.59 -7.14 26.24
N ASP A 218 -10.58 -7.90 25.82
CA ASP A 218 -9.22 -7.81 26.35
C ASP A 218 -8.36 -6.75 25.62
N GLY A 219 -8.95 -6.05 24.64
CA GLY A 219 -8.29 -5.14 23.72
C GLY A 219 -7.72 -5.83 22.50
N VAL A 220 -7.26 -5.02 21.51
CA VAL A 220 -6.69 -5.51 20.26
C VAL A 220 -5.19 -5.74 20.39
N ASP A 221 -4.67 -6.75 19.69
CA ASP A 221 -3.24 -7.11 19.68
C ASP A 221 -2.41 -6.11 18.89
N LEU A 222 -2.97 -5.62 17.78
CA LEU A 222 -2.30 -4.72 16.85
C LEU A 222 -3.30 -3.72 16.29
N VAL A 223 -2.86 -2.47 16.17
CA VAL A 223 -3.54 -1.39 15.45
C VAL A 223 -2.71 -1.03 14.22
N ALA A 224 -3.31 -1.10 13.03
CA ALA A 224 -2.77 -0.52 11.81
C ALA A 224 -3.32 0.90 11.66
N GLU A 225 -2.48 1.92 11.92
CA GLU A 225 -2.93 3.29 12.17
C GLU A 225 -2.53 4.26 11.05
N VAL A 226 -3.51 5.02 10.56
CA VAL A 226 -3.38 5.99 9.46
C VAL A 226 -3.42 7.45 9.92
N ALA A 227 -4.03 7.73 11.07
CA ALA A 227 -4.27 9.09 11.58
C ALA A 227 -3.93 9.21 13.08
N PRO A 228 -2.68 8.90 13.49
CA PRO A 228 -2.32 8.75 14.90
C PRO A 228 -2.51 10.02 15.71
N ALA A 229 -2.33 11.20 15.12
CA ALA A 229 -2.54 12.49 15.80
C ALA A 229 -3.99 12.68 16.28
N GLN A 230 -4.95 12.11 15.55
CA GLN A 230 -6.37 12.16 15.91
C GLN A 230 -6.79 10.96 16.77
N ASN A 231 -6.20 9.79 16.55
CA ASN A 231 -6.67 8.52 17.10
C ASN A 231 -5.91 8.07 18.36
N VAL A 232 -4.86 8.78 18.80
CA VAL A 232 -4.02 8.35 19.94
C VAL A 232 -4.81 7.97 21.19
N ALA A 233 -5.89 8.70 21.51
CA ALA A 233 -6.73 8.39 22.66
C ALA A 233 -7.51 7.08 22.47
N LEU A 234 -8.06 6.86 21.28
CA LEU A 234 -8.74 5.63 20.89
C LEU A 234 -7.75 4.45 20.89
N ASP A 235 -6.59 4.60 20.26
CA ASP A 235 -5.55 3.57 20.19
C ASP A 235 -5.14 3.11 21.60
N LEU A 236 -4.90 4.07 22.51
CA LEU A 236 -4.58 3.78 23.90
C LEU A 236 -5.74 3.12 24.62
N ALA A 237 -6.99 3.46 24.34
CA ALA A 237 -8.15 2.86 24.99
C ALA A 237 -8.34 1.39 24.62
N VAL A 238 -8.13 1.05 23.33
CA VAL A 238 -8.49 -0.27 22.78
C VAL A 238 -7.33 -1.24 22.66
N THR A 239 -6.07 -0.78 22.68
CA THR A 239 -4.91 -1.69 22.56
C THR A 239 -4.67 -2.40 23.88
N ARG A 240 -4.53 -3.73 23.86
CA ARG A 240 -4.26 -4.54 25.05
C ARG A 240 -2.86 -4.30 25.63
N VAL A 241 -2.61 -4.81 26.82
CA VAL A 241 -1.24 -4.86 27.41
C VAL A 241 -0.32 -5.65 26.45
N HIS A 242 0.89 -5.14 26.20
CA HIS A 242 1.87 -5.64 25.22
C HIS A 242 1.42 -5.57 23.77
N GLY A 243 0.33 -4.83 23.46
CA GLY A 243 -0.10 -4.61 22.08
C GLY A 243 0.81 -3.66 21.31
N THR A 244 0.57 -3.59 20.02
CA THR A 244 1.36 -2.78 19.08
C THR A 244 0.47 -1.79 18.35
N VAL A 245 0.89 -0.52 18.25
CA VAL A 245 0.31 0.47 17.33
C VAL A 245 1.32 0.70 16.22
N ALA A 246 1.00 0.28 15.00
CA ALA A 246 1.83 0.41 13.82
C ALA A 246 1.31 1.53 12.92
N VAL A 247 2.08 2.60 12.78
CA VAL A 247 1.71 3.85 12.12
C VAL A 247 2.37 3.95 10.76
N TYR A 248 1.59 4.25 9.70
CA TYR A 248 2.11 4.36 8.34
C TYR A 248 1.82 5.67 7.62
N ALA A 249 1.03 6.55 8.23
CA ALA A 249 0.68 7.84 7.66
C ALA A 249 0.50 8.89 8.77
N ASN A 250 0.40 10.14 8.36
CA ASN A 250 0.23 11.30 9.23
C ASN A 250 -1.10 12.02 8.95
N ASN A 251 -2.14 11.28 8.53
CA ASN A 251 -3.45 11.87 8.33
C ASN A 251 -3.92 12.51 9.64
N GLY A 252 -4.41 13.74 9.52
CA GLY A 252 -4.89 14.50 10.69
C GLY A 252 -3.83 15.32 11.44
N GLY A 253 -2.55 15.25 11.05
CA GLY A 253 -1.49 16.11 11.62
C GLY A 253 -0.12 15.45 11.61
N ASP A 254 0.91 16.30 11.63
CA ASP A 254 2.32 15.87 11.60
C ASP A 254 2.88 15.55 13.00
N ASP A 255 2.24 16.08 14.05
CA ASP A 255 2.69 15.92 15.42
C ASP A 255 1.85 14.90 16.18
N LEU A 256 2.51 13.94 16.83
CA LEU A 256 1.89 12.97 17.73
C LEU A 256 2.33 13.20 19.18
N VAL A 257 1.38 13.47 20.07
CA VAL A 257 1.62 13.57 21.50
C VAL A 257 1.26 12.27 22.21
N LEU A 258 2.26 11.51 22.65
CA LEU A 258 2.07 10.27 23.38
C LEU A 258 2.00 10.52 24.89
N PRO A 259 0.88 10.20 25.57
CA PRO A 259 0.79 10.19 27.05
C PRO A 259 1.66 9.07 27.63
N LEU A 260 2.87 9.39 28.07
CA LEU A 260 3.88 8.39 28.48
C LEU A 260 3.35 7.40 29.52
N ARG A 261 2.68 7.88 30.57
CA ARG A 261 2.18 6.98 31.63
C ARG A 261 1.16 5.97 31.11
N ALA A 262 0.25 6.38 30.25
CA ALA A 262 -0.74 5.49 29.64
C ALA A 262 -0.11 4.47 28.69
N THR A 263 0.95 4.88 27.99
CA THR A 263 1.70 4.05 27.04
C THR A 263 2.57 3.02 27.76
N PHE A 264 3.44 3.44 28.69
CA PHE A 264 4.36 2.49 29.34
C PHE A 264 3.68 1.61 30.38
N SER A 265 2.58 2.04 31.02
CA SER A 265 1.84 1.19 31.98
C SER A 265 1.21 -0.05 31.32
N ARG A 266 1.05 -0.04 30.01
CA ARG A 266 0.59 -1.18 29.21
C ARG A 266 1.71 -1.87 28.43
N ASN A 267 2.98 -1.42 28.56
CA ASN A 267 4.11 -1.91 27.75
C ASN A 267 3.81 -1.91 26.26
N LEU A 268 3.20 -0.84 25.74
CA LEU A 268 2.84 -0.75 24.33
C LEU A 268 4.09 -0.55 23.45
N ARG A 269 4.03 -1.12 22.26
CA ARG A 269 4.98 -0.83 21.16
C ARG A 269 4.35 0.16 20.20
N TRP A 270 5.13 1.19 19.80
CA TRP A 270 4.81 2.10 18.72
C TRP A 270 5.84 1.91 17.62
N GLN A 271 5.38 1.47 16.44
CA GLN A 271 6.22 1.26 15.28
C GLN A 271 5.80 2.20 14.16
N PHE A 272 6.68 3.09 13.77
CA PHE A 272 6.49 3.94 12.61
C PHE A 272 7.05 3.25 11.37
N VAL A 273 6.27 3.23 10.29
CA VAL A 273 6.57 2.49 9.07
C VAL A 273 6.62 3.43 7.89
N ILE A 274 7.73 3.42 7.17
CA ILE A 274 7.89 4.01 5.85
C ILE A 274 8.69 3.06 4.96
N LEU A 275 8.15 2.74 3.77
CA LEU A 275 8.73 1.69 2.92
C LEU A 275 10.13 2.03 2.39
N TYR A 276 10.40 3.31 2.17
CA TYR A 276 11.61 3.79 1.50
C TYR A 276 12.91 3.61 2.31
N THR A 277 12.79 3.28 3.58
CA THR A 277 13.91 3.03 4.50
C THR A 277 13.84 1.66 5.17
N LEU A 278 12.99 0.76 4.65
CA LEU A 278 12.94 -0.60 5.16
C LEU A 278 14.23 -1.36 4.82
N ASP A 279 14.64 -2.18 5.76
CA ASP A 279 15.72 -3.12 5.52
C ASP A 279 15.33 -4.09 4.38
N PRO A 280 16.25 -4.40 3.44
CA PRO A 280 15.96 -5.27 2.30
C PRO A 280 15.36 -6.63 2.69
N HIS A 281 15.75 -7.22 3.83
CA HIS A 281 15.19 -8.50 4.27
C HIS A 281 13.70 -8.41 4.63
N LEU A 282 13.21 -7.24 5.09
CA LEU A 282 11.78 -7.01 5.37
C LEU A 282 10.97 -6.85 4.08
N LEU A 283 11.56 -6.23 3.05
CA LEU A 283 10.94 -6.15 1.73
C LEU A 283 10.86 -7.54 1.10
N GLN A 284 11.92 -8.32 1.17
CA GLN A 284 11.95 -9.69 0.66
C GLN A 284 10.91 -10.57 1.36
N ALA A 285 10.82 -10.47 2.69
CA ALA A 285 9.80 -11.18 3.47
C ALA A 285 8.37 -10.81 3.01
N ALA A 286 8.11 -9.52 2.76
CA ALA A 286 6.82 -9.08 2.25
C ALA A 286 6.54 -9.64 0.85
N ILE A 287 7.50 -9.62 -0.07
CA ILE A 287 7.37 -10.17 -1.43
C ILE A 287 7.00 -11.67 -1.37
N GLU A 288 7.69 -12.45 -0.56
CA GLU A 288 7.46 -13.90 -0.43
C GLU A 288 6.08 -14.20 0.15
N ASP A 289 5.68 -13.49 1.23
CA ASP A 289 4.39 -13.70 1.89
C ASP A 289 3.22 -13.23 1.00
N LEU A 290 3.39 -12.13 0.26
CA LEU A 290 2.40 -11.66 -0.72
C LEU A 290 2.26 -12.63 -1.89
N THR A 291 3.37 -13.18 -2.39
CA THR A 291 3.34 -14.20 -3.44
C THR A 291 2.56 -15.44 -2.98
N ALA A 292 2.73 -15.87 -1.72
CA ALA A 292 1.96 -16.97 -1.15
C ALA A 292 0.47 -16.60 -1.03
N ALA A 293 0.14 -15.39 -0.55
CA ALA A 293 -1.25 -14.93 -0.43
C ALA A 293 -1.97 -14.84 -1.79
N ILE A 294 -1.25 -14.43 -2.86
CA ILE A 294 -1.77 -14.44 -4.24
C ILE A 294 -2.04 -15.88 -4.67
N GLY A 295 -1.08 -16.79 -4.44
CA GLY A 295 -1.19 -18.20 -4.78
C GLY A 295 -2.39 -18.90 -4.11
N ASP A 296 -2.69 -18.51 -2.88
CA ASP A 296 -3.85 -18.98 -2.10
C ASP A 296 -5.18 -18.32 -2.53
N GLY A 297 -5.15 -17.33 -3.45
CA GLY A 297 -6.33 -16.56 -3.83
C GLY A 297 -6.91 -15.70 -2.70
N ALA A 298 -6.07 -15.36 -1.71
CA ALA A 298 -6.49 -14.69 -0.49
C ALA A 298 -6.58 -13.16 -0.60
N ILE A 299 -6.00 -12.59 -1.65
CA ILE A 299 -5.98 -11.14 -1.89
C ILE A 299 -6.49 -10.81 -3.28
N GLY A 300 -7.16 -9.67 -3.40
CA GLY A 300 -7.77 -9.22 -4.64
C GLY A 300 -8.00 -7.71 -4.66
N VAL A 301 -8.49 -7.22 -5.79
CA VAL A 301 -8.88 -5.82 -6.02
C VAL A 301 -10.24 -5.77 -6.73
N GLY A 302 -10.82 -4.60 -6.86
CA GLY A 302 -12.16 -4.40 -7.40
C GLY A 302 -13.24 -4.35 -6.31
N GLU A 303 -14.47 -4.09 -6.72
CA GLU A 303 -15.64 -3.95 -5.83
C GLU A 303 -15.85 -5.18 -4.93
N GLU A 304 -15.67 -6.39 -5.50
CA GLU A 304 -15.88 -7.65 -4.77
C GLU A 304 -14.84 -7.87 -3.66
N ALA A 305 -13.63 -7.32 -3.83
CA ALA A 305 -12.57 -7.32 -2.81
C ALA A 305 -12.59 -6.05 -1.93
N GLY A 306 -13.62 -5.21 -2.06
CA GLY A 306 -13.76 -3.98 -1.31
C GLY A 306 -12.75 -2.88 -1.67
N LEU A 307 -12.11 -2.97 -2.83
CA LEU A 307 -11.18 -1.96 -3.35
C LEU A 307 -11.59 -1.55 -4.77
N PRO A 308 -12.54 -0.61 -4.95
CA PRO A 308 -12.92 -0.09 -6.25
C PRO A 308 -11.72 0.38 -7.07
N LEU A 309 -11.74 0.15 -8.39
CA LEU A 309 -10.69 0.55 -9.30
C LEU A 309 -11.13 1.74 -10.15
N HIS A 310 -10.27 2.74 -10.26
CA HIS A 310 -10.48 3.92 -11.09
C HIS A 310 -9.38 3.96 -12.15
N HIS A 311 -9.76 3.76 -13.42
CA HIS A 311 -8.83 3.71 -14.54
C HIS A 311 -8.71 5.06 -15.24
N ARG A 312 -7.49 5.47 -15.57
CA ARG A 312 -7.16 6.64 -16.37
C ARG A 312 -6.14 6.25 -17.45
N PRO A 313 -6.29 6.69 -18.70
CA PRO A 313 -5.24 6.46 -19.70
C PRO A 313 -3.95 7.20 -19.34
N LEU A 314 -2.80 6.76 -19.85
CA LEU A 314 -1.49 7.38 -19.57
C LEU A 314 -1.47 8.90 -19.78
N ALA A 315 -2.16 9.41 -20.79
CA ALA A 315 -2.26 10.84 -21.06
C ALA A 315 -3.02 11.63 -19.96
N GLN A 316 -3.77 10.96 -19.09
CA GLN A 316 -4.50 11.54 -17.97
C GLN A 316 -3.85 11.23 -16.61
N THR A 317 -2.52 11.09 -16.58
CA THR A 317 -1.79 10.89 -15.32
C THR A 317 -1.97 12.07 -14.35
N ALA A 318 -2.15 13.29 -14.86
CA ALA A 318 -2.42 14.47 -14.03
C ALA A 318 -3.74 14.30 -13.26
N GLU A 319 -4.80 13.91 -13.95
CA GLU A 319 -6.12 13.64 -13.36
C GLU A 319 -6.08 12.44 -12.40
N ALA A 320 -5.29 11.41 -12.71
CA ALA A 320 -5.08 10.28 -11.80
C ALA A 320 -4.41 10.71 -10.48
N HIS A 321 -3.47 11.65 -10.53
CA HIS A 321 -2.88 12.25 -9.33
C HIS A 321 -3.89 13.12 -8.56
N ASP A 322 -4.73 13.89 -9.27
CA ASP A 322 -5.78 14.72 -8.66
C ASP A 322 -6.84 13.85 -7.98
N ASP A 323 -7.25 12.72 -8.57
CA ASP A 323 -8.17 11.76 -7.97
C ASP A 323 -7.63 11.26 -6.61
N VAL A 324 -6.35 10.87 -6.53
CA VAL A 324 -5.72 10.41 -5.29
C VAL A 324 -5.53 11.54 -4.28
N GLU A 325 -5.10 12.71 -4.71
CA GLU A 325 -4.96 13.91 -3.88
C GLU A 325 -6.31 14.36 -3.32
N GLY A 326 -7.39 14.22 -4.11
CA GLY A 326 -8.78 14.47 -3.73
C GLY A 326 -9.39 13.41 -2.82
N GLY A 327 -8.68 12.33 -2.53
CA GLY A 327 -9.12 11.28 -1.61
C GLY A 327 -10.08 10.26 -2.21
N ALA A 328 -9.93 9.93 -3.49
CA ALA A 328 -10.67 8.85 -4.13
C ALA A 328 -10.63 7.57 -3.29
N VAL A 329 -11.79 6.96 -3.09
CA VAL A 329 -11.92 5.70 -2.35
C VAL A 329 -11.63 4.54 -3.30
N GLY A 330 -10.65 3.71 -2.96
CA GLY A 330 -10.22 2.60 -3.81
C GLY A 330 -8.78 2.78 -4.30
N LYS A 331 -8.48 2.24 -5.48
CA LYS A 331 -7.16 2.34 -6.13
C LYS A 331 -7.29 3.03 -7.48
N VAL A 332 -6.49 4.05 -7.73
CA VAL A 332 -6.37 4.69 -9.03
C VAL A 332 -5.26 3.99 -9.82
N LEU A 333 -5.58 3.58 -11.04
CA LEU A 333 -4.68 2.91 -11.97
C LEU A 333 -4.55 3.73 -13.26
N ILE A 334 -3.36 3.74 -13.82
CA ILE A 334 -3.07 4.29 -15.13
C ILE A 334 -3.00 3.14 -16.12
N ASP A 335 -3.83 3.18 -17.16
CA ASP A 335 -3.79 2.26 -18.29
C ASP A 335 -2.69 2.72 -19.26
N VAL A 336 -1.57 1.98 -19.26
CA VAL A 336 -0.40 2.34 -20.05
C VAL A 336 -0.41 1.63 -21.40
N ALA A 337 -0.68 0.32 -21.38
CA ALA A 337 -0.81 -0.51 -22.58
C ALA A 337 -1.99 -1.49 -22.46
N GLU A 338 -2.39 -2.08 -23.56
CA GLU A 338 -3.31 -3.22 -23.56
C GLU A 338 -2.64 -4.44 -22.91
N ALA A 339 -3.44 -5.25 -22.20
CA ALA A 339 -2.97 -6.42 -21.45
C ALA A 339 -2.64 -7.61 -22.36
#